data_d126e2c33d5f0e4250731e5d014573b9
#
_entry.id   d126e2c33d5f0e4250731e5d014573b9
#
_cell.length_a   1.000
_cell.length_b   1.000
_cell.length_c   1.000
_cell.angle_alpha   90.00
_cell.angle_beta   90.00
_cell.angle_gamma   90.00
#
_symmetry.space_group_name_H-M   'P 1'
#
loop_
_entity.id
_entity.type
_entity.pdbx_description
1 polymer ?
#
loop_
_entity_poly.entity_id
_entity_poly.type
_entity_poly.pdbx_seq_one_letter_code
_entity_poly.pdbx_strand_id
1 'polypeptide(L)'
;MDWQCDYAFAADRFDNPRQMLTDLRSQGFRTCLWQLPYFTPKNKFFPELVERGLYVRNGKGQLPYEDVVLDFTNPETVKWYQEKLGNLIEMGVGAIKVDFGEGAPLDAIYANGRSGLYEHNLYPLRYNKTVADIIKKLHGENIIWARSAWAGSQRYPLHWGGDAATTETGFEGTVRSGLSIGLSGFCFWSNDIGGFVTQSPESLYRRWLPFGFLTSHSRVHGAPPTEPWYYGKEFTDYFRRCAELKYKLMPYVYAQSKECTENGWPMLRTLLLEYPDDPGAWLVEDEYMFGSNLLVAPMLEEGSGRDVYLPGRQKWIDYQTGKVYAPGWNHIECGTLPIVILVKDGSAIPHIPVAQCTDQMKWDKITWKKYLADEKKAEGLLCLPQDGQLQRISIP
;
A
#
# COMPACT_ATOMS: atom_id res chain seq x y z
N MET A 1 -21.25 -11.43 -10.71
CA MET A 1 -19.94 -12.12 -10.70
C MET A 1 -20.02 -13.20 -9.65
N ASP A 2 -19.79 -14.46 -10.02
CA ASP A 2 -19.84 -15.57 -9.06
C ASP A 2 -18.52 -15.60 -8.28
N TRP A 3 -18.49 -14.94 -7.15
CA TRP A 3 -17.34 -14.89 -6.26
C TRP A 3 -17.13 -16.24 -5.58
N GLN A 4 -16.20 -17.02 -6.08
CA GLN A 4 -15.93 -18.36 -5.53
C GLN A 4 -14.57 -18.39 -4.82
N CYS A 5 -14.50 -17.84 -3.60
CA CYS A 5 -13.40 -18.12 -2.70
C CYS A 5 -13.69 -19.43 -1.97
N ASP A 6 -13.11 -20.52 -2.42
CA ASP A 6 -13.32 -21.84 -1.85
C ASP A 6 -12.11 -22.38 -1.05
N TYR A 7 -11.10 -21.53 -0.84
CA TYR A 7 -9.89 -21.79 -0.05
C TYR A 7 -9.12 -23.04 -0.49
N ALA A 8 -9.19 -23.37 -1.78
CA ALA A 8 -8.47 -24.45 -2.39
C ALA A 8 -7.94 -24.03 -3.77
N PHE A 9 -6.80 -24.56 -4.16
CA PHE A 9 -6.32 -24.43 -5.53
C PHE A 9 -7.15 -25.32 -6.44
N ALA A 10 -7.54 -24.81 -7.61
CA ALA A 10 -8.32 -25.56 -8.58
C ALA A 10 -7.47 -26.72 -9.14
N ALA A 11 -7.95 -27.95 -8.94
CA ALA A 11 -7.19 -29.16 -9.27
C ALA A 11 -6.97 -29.35 -10.79
N ASP A 12 -7.82 -28.71 -11.61
CA ASP A 12 -7.70 -28.69 -13.08
C ASP A 12 -6.66 -27.68 -13.60
N ARG A 13 -6.10 -26.84 -12.71
CA ARG A 13 -5.13 -25.78 -13.06
C ARG A 13 -3.82 -25.87 -12.29
N PHE A 14 -3.83 -26.48 -11.12
CA PHE A 14 -2.69 -26.55 -10.21
C PHE A 14 -2.49 -28.00 -9.75
N ASP A 15 -1.64 -28.75 -10.45
CA ASP A 15 -1.36 -30.17 -10.15
C ASP A 15 -0.73 -30.36 -8.76
N ASN A 16 0.24 -29.51 -8.42
CA ASN A 16 0.93 -29.54 -7.13
C ASN A 16 1.15 -28.11 -6.59
N PRO A 17 0.13 -27.48 -5.98
CA PRO A 17 0.25 -26.11 -5.53
C PRO A 17 1.30 -25.90 -4.43
N ARG A 18 1.55 -26.89 -3.57
CA ARG A 18 2.62 -26.80 -2.55
C ARG A 18 4.00 -26.71 -3.19
N GLN A 19 4.27 -27.54 -4.20
CA GLN A 19 5.56 -27.49 -4.92
C GLN A 19 5.70 -26.16 -5.66
N MET A 20 4.65 -25.71 -6.37
CA MET A 20 4.63 -24.42 -7.06
C MET A 20 4.95 -23.25 -6.10
N LEU A 21 4.33 -23.22 -4.92
CA LEU A 21 4.59 -22.17 -3.91
C LEU A 21 6.04 -22.24 -3.40
N THR A 22 6.59 -23.44 -3.23
CA THR A 22 7.98 -23.66 -2.82
C THR A 22 8.95 -23.16 -3.90
N ASP A 23 8.69 -23.47 -5.16
CA ASP A 23 9.53 -23.06 -6.28
C ASP A 23 9.51 -21.53 -6.48
N LEU A 24 8.33 -20.92 -6.40
CA LEU A 24 8.18 -19.45 -6.45
C LEU A 24 8.95 -18.79 -5.29
N ARG A 25 8.85 -19.34 -4.07
CA ARG A 25 9.59 -18.82 -2.91
C ARG A 25 11.10 -18.91 -3.10
N SER A 26 11.60 -20.00 -3.68
CA SER A 26 13.05 -20.17 -3.97
C SER A 26 13.57 -19.15 -4.98
N GLN A 27 12.70 -18.65 -5.85
CA GLN A 27 12.99 -17.57 -6.82
C GLN A 27 12.83 -16.16 -6.22
N GLY A 28 12.46 -16.02 -4.94
CA GLY A 28 12.28 -14.74 -4.26
C GLY A 28 10.84 -14.21 -4.26
N PHE A 29 9.87 -14.95 -4.80
CA PHE A 29 8.46 -14.55 -4.78
C PHE A 29 7.77 -14.93 -3.46
N ARG A 30 6.90 -14.07 -3.00
CA ARG A 30 5.97 -14.31 -1.88
C ARG A 30 4.56 -14.27 -2.46
N THR A 31 3.91 -15.42 -2.55
CA THR A 31 2.57 -15.52 -3.13
C THR A 31 1.54 -14.89 -2.20
N CYS A 32 0.73 -13.98 -2.73
CA CYS A 32 -0.40 -13.38 -2.04
C CYS A 32 -1.71 -13.90 -2.66
N LEU A 33 -2.63 -14.41 -1.85
CA LEU A 33 -3.94 -14.86 -2.32
C LEU A 33 -5.04 -13.88 -1.94
N TRP A 34 -5.93 -13.64 -2.91
CA TRP A 34 -7.12 -12.81 -2.73
C TRP A 34 -8.26 -13.58 -2.08
N GLN A 35 -9.04 -12.90 -1.23
CA GLN A 35 -10.26 -13.43 -0.64
C GLN A 35 -11.17 -12.32 -0.13
N LEU A 36 -12.43 -12.66 0.15
CA LEU A 36 -13.48 -11.77 0.65
C LEU A 36 -14.37 -12.49 1.67
N PRO A 37 -15.15 -11.74 2.49
CA PRO A 37 -15.94 -12.34 3.57
C PRO A 37 -17.39 -12.62 3.16
N TYR A 38 -17.69 -12.71 1.85
CA TYR A 38 -19.04 -12.92 1.31
C TYR A 38 -19.10 -14.22 0.54
N PHE A 39 -20.22 -14.94 0.66
CA PHE A 39 -20.42 -16.25 0.02
C PHE A 39 -21.77 -16.29 -0.67
N THR A 40 -21.75 -16.44 -1.98
CA THR A 40 -22.96 -16.60 -2.78
C THR A 40 -23.57 -18.00 -2.59
N PRO A 41 -24.87 -18.21 -2.90
CA PRO A 41 -25.51 -19.53 -2.84
C PRO A 41 -24.82 -20.62 -3.69
N LYS A 42 -24.01 -20.22 -4.68
CA LYS A 42 -23.22 -21.14 -5.53
C LYS A 42 -21.91 -21.61 -4.89
N ASN A 43 -21.48 -20.97 -3.81
CA ASN A 43 -20.26 -21.36 -3.12
C ASN A 43 -20.47 -22.66 -2.34
N LYS A 44 -19.52 -23.59 -2.43
CA LYS A 44 -19.61 -24.91 -1.78
C LYS A 44 -19.77 -24.86 -0.25
N PHE A 45 -19.34 -23.77 0.39
CA PHE A 45 -19.46 -23.57 1.84
C PHE A 45 -20.77 -22.91 2.26
N PHE A 46 -21.56 -22.38 1.31
CA PHE A 46 -22.80 -21.68 1.63
C PHE A 46 -23.75 -22.51 2.49
N PRO A 47 -24.04 -23.80 2.18
CA PRO A 47 -24.93 -24.63 3.01
C PRO A 47 -24.39 -24.79 4.46
N GLU A 48 -23.09 -25.07 4.61
CA GLU A 48 -22.45 -25.19 5.94
C GLU A 48 -22.56 -23.89 6.75
N LEU A 49 -22.29 -22.75 6.09
CA LEU A 49 -22.34 -21.45 6.75
C LEU A 49 -23.74 -21.09 7.23
N VAL A 50 -24.76 -21.42 6.43
CA VAL A 50 -26.17 -21.19 6.78
C VAL A 50 -26.59 -22.13 7.90
N GLU A 51 -26.34 -23.44 7.81
CA GLU A 51 -26.68 -24.45 8.82
C GLU A 51 -26.08 -24.12 10.18
N ARG A 52 -24.80 -23.70 10.20
CA ARG A 52 -24.06 -23.33 11.42
C ARG A 52 -24.35 -21.91 11.91
N GLY A 53 -25.11 -21.12 11.17
CA GLY A 53 -25.43 -19.74 11.53
C GLY A 53 -24.20 -18.83 11.64
N LEU A 54 -23.19 -19.00 10.77
CA LEU A 54 -21.93 -18.25 10.79
C LEU A 54 -22.01 -16.92 10.05
N TYR A 55 -23.18 -16.33 9.95
CA TYR A 55 -23.47 -15.13 9.16
C TYR A 55 -24.20 -14.05 9.97
N VAL A 56 -24.05 -12.83 9.50
CA VAL A 56 -24.82 -11.68 10.00
C VAL A 56 -26.30 -11.87 9.61
N ARG A 57 -27.23 -11.59 10.53
CA ARG A 57 -28.66 -11.75 10.32
C ARG A 57 -29.37 -10.41 10.16
N ASN A 58 -30.42 -10.35 9.35
CA ASN A 58 -31.30 -9.20 9.34
C ASN A 58 -32.18 -9.14 10.60
N GLY A 59 -32.98 -8.08 10.76
CA GLY A 59 -33.87 -7.90 11.90
C GLY A 59 -34.95 -9.01 12.06
N LYS A 60 -35.14 -9.87 11.03
CA LYS A 60 -36.04 -11.03 11.06
C LYS A 60 -35.32 -12.36 11.33
N GLY A 61 -34.00 -12.33 11.56
CA GLY A 61 -33.18 -13.51 11.78
C GLY A 61 -32.78 -14.29 10.52
N GLN A 62 -32.98 -13.69 9.32
CA GLN A 62 -32.69 -14.29 8.02
C GLN A 62 -31.38 -13.73 7.46
N LEU A 63 -30.94 -14.25 6.32
CA LEU A 63 -29.88 -13.64 5.51
C LEU A 63 -30.27 -12.20 5.15
N PRO A 64 -29.38 -11.22 5.34
CA PRO A 64 -29.67 -9.81 5.02
C PRO A 64 -29.76 -9.59 3.51
N TYR A 65 -29.02 -10.37 2.75
CA TYR A 65 -29.01 -10.46 1.28
C TYR A 65 -29.21 -11.92 0.87
N GLU A 66 -29.15 -12.22 -0.42
CA GLU A 66 -29.11 -13.62 -0.90
C GLU A 66 -27.79 -14.30 -0.49
N ASP A 67 -26.73 -13.52 -0.27
CA ASP A 67 -25.39 -13.97 0.10
C ASP A 67 -25.20 -14.06 1.61
N VAL A 68 -24.34 -14.96 2.05
CA VAL A 68 -23.79 -14.96 3.40
C VAL A 68 -22.77 -13.84 3.55
N VAL A 69 -22.94 -13.00 4.56
CA VAL A 69 -21.92 -12.07 5.08
C VAL A 69 -21.43 -12.66 6.40
N LEU A 70 -20.15 -13.01 6.49
CA LEU A 70 -19.59 -13.64 7.69
C LEU A 70 -19.74 -12.76 8.93
N ASP A 71 -20.14 -13.31 10.06
CA ASP A 71 -20.25 -12.59 11.33
C ASP A 71 -18.99 -12.74 12.18
N PHE A 72 -18.05 -11.83 12.04
CA PHE A 72 -16.80 -11.84 12.83
C PHE A 72 -16.99 -11.43 14.31
N THR A 73 -18.21 -11.21 14.78
CA THR A 73 -18.52 -11.12 16.21
C THR A 73 -18.80 -12.49 16.83
N ASN A 74 -19.04 -13.51 15.98
CA ASN A 74 -19.21 -14.90 16.38
C ASN A 74 -17.84 -15.62 16.42
N PRO A 75 -17.38 -16.10 17.59
CA PRO A 75 -16.12 -16.83 17.71
C PRO A 75 -16.02 -18.07 16.81
N GLU A 76 -17.14 -18.77 16.55
CA GLU A 76 -17.15 -19.93 15.66
C GLU A 76 -16.90 -19.54 14.20
N THR A 77 -17.41 -18.39 13.77
CA THR A 77 -17.11 -17.82 12.45
C THR A 77 -15.63 -17.49 12.33
N VAL A 78 -15.07 -16.81 13.33
CA VAL A 78 -13.64 -16.47 13.38
C VAL A 78 -12.79 -17.74 13.28
N LYS A 79 -13.11 -18.77 14.07
CA LYS A 79 -12.39 -20.04 14.05
C LYS A 79 -12.47 -20.74 12.69
N TRP A 80 -13.68 -20.86 12.14
CA TRP A 80 -13.91 -21.47 10.82
C TRP A 80 -13.09 -20.77 9.72
N TYR A 81 -13.13 -19.44 9.73
CA TYR A 81 -12.43 -18.64 8.72
C TYR A 81 -10.90 -18.75 8.84
N GLN A 82 -10.39 -18.71 10.07
CA GLN A 82 -8.97 -18.91 10.35
C GLN A 82 -8.47 -20.30 9.98
N GLU A 83 -9.29 -21.34 10.15
CA GLU A 83 -8.95 -22.70 9.69
C GLU A 83 -8.82 -22.78 8.17
N LYS A 84 -9.73 -22.14 7.41
CA LYS A 84 -9.64 -22.12 5.94
C LYS A 84 -8.38 -21.38 5.45
N LEU A 85 -8.09 -20.23 6.03
CA LEU A 85 -6.87 -19.45 5.68
C LEU A 85 -5.59 -20.15 6.17
N GLY A 86 -5.62 -20.74 7.35
CA GLY A 86 -4.48 -21.44 7.93
C GLY A 86 -3.97 -22.54 7.02
N ASN A 87 -4.85 -23.33 6.43
CA ASN A 87 -4.50 -24.41 5.48
C ASN A 87 -3.71 -23.87 4.26
N LEU A 88 -4.09 -22.69 3.75
CA LEU A 88 -3.38 -22.06 2.63
C LEU A 88 -2.01 -21.53 3.05
N ILE A 89 -1.94 -20.89 4.21
CA ILE A 89 -0.69 -20.34 4.77
C ILE A 89 0.30 -21.47 5.06
N GLU A 90 -0.13 -22.58 5.67
CA GLU A 90 0.69 -23.77 5.93
C GLU A 90 1.13 -24.48 4.65
N MET A 91 0.41 -24.29 3.56
CA MET A 91 0.83 -24.78 2.24
C MET A 91 2.01 -23.99 1.66
N GLY A 92 2.22 -22.74 2.09
CA GLY A 92 3.31 -21.87 1.63
C GLY A 92 2.87 -20.49 1.11
N VAL A 93 1.60 -20.14 1.27
CA VAL A 93 1.10 -18.80 0.92
C VAL A 93 1.72 -17.77 1.84
N GLY A 94 2.32 -16.72 1.27
CA GLY A 94 3.09 -15.71 2.01
C GLY A 94 2.25 -14.57 2.59
N ALA A 95 1.12 -14.26 1.96
CA ALA A 95 0.24 -13.16 2.40
C ALA A 95 -1.20 -13.37 1.94
N ILE A 96 -2.12 -12.65 2.55
CA ILE A 96 -3.55 -12.63 2.19
C ILE A 96 -3.96 -11.21 1.83
N LYS A 97 -4.55 -11.03 0.63
CA LYS A 97 -5.26 -9.81 0.25
C LYS A 97 -6.68 -9.88 0.83
N VAL A 98 -6.97 -8.97 1.75
CA VAL A 98 -8.20 -8.87 2.52
C VAL A 98 -9.11 -7.86 1.84
N ASP A 99 -9.86 -8.33 0.85
CA ASP A 99 -10.67 -7.47 -0.01
C ASP A 99 -12.10 -7.32 0.50
N PHE A 100 -12.79 -6.26 0.08
CA PHE A 100 -14.13 -5.91 0.53
C PHE A 100 -14.21 -5.67 2.05
N GLY A 101 -15.36 -5.94 2.67
CA GLY A 101 -15.63 -5.73 4.09
C GLY A 101 -16.47 -4.47 4.39
N GLU A 102 -16.59 -3.54 3.44
CA GLU A 102 -17.43 -2.35 3.53
C GLU A 102 -18.92 -2.62 3.29
N GLY A 103 -19.27 -3.77 2.69
CA GLY A 103 -20.67 -4.17 2.42
C GLY A 103 -21.39 -4.82 3.60
N ALA A 104 -20.94 -4.64 4.84
CA ALA A 104 -21.62 -5.13 6.02
C ALA A 104 -22.99 -4.44 6.17
N PRO A 105 -24.10 -5.20 6.38
CA PRO A 105 -25.44 -4.64 6.33
C PRO A 105 -25.74 -3.74 7.54
N LEU A 106 -26.39 -2.60 7.30
CA LEU A 106 -26.84 -1.66 8.35
C LEU A 106 -28.10 -2.18 9.06
N ASP A 107 -29.02 -2.80 8.31
CA ASP A 107 -30.19 -3.49 8.87
C ASP A 107 -29.82 -4.93 9.24
N ALA A 108 -29.11 -5.05 10.35
CA ALA A 108 -28.58 -6.33 10.79
C ALA A 108 -28.54 -6.47 12.31
N ILE A 109 -28.50 -7.71 12.77
CA ILE A 109 -28.23 -8.11 14.13
C ILE A 109 -27.07 -9.09 14.11
N TYR A 110 -26.03 -8.76 14.84
CA TYR A 110 -24.81 -9.56 14.96
C TYR A 110 -24.91 -10.54 16.14
N ALA A 111 -24.09 -11.57 16.13
CA ALA A 111 -24.10 -12.61 17.17
C ALA A 111 -23.82 -12.07 18.58
N ASN A 112 -23.12 -10.94 18.70
CA ASN A 112 -22.91 -10.24 19.97
C ASN A 112 -24.11 -9.39 20.43
N GLY A 113 -25.26 -9.47 19.74
CA GLY A 113 -26.50 -8.76 20.04
C GLY A 113 -26.54 -7.30 19.61
N ARG A 114 -25.49 -6.78 18.95
CA ARG A 114 -25.45 -5.39 18.49
C ARG A 114 -26.07 -5.22 17.11
N SER A 115 -26.60 -4.02 16.87
CA SER A 115 -27.19 -3.66 15.58
C SER A 115 -26.15 -3.44 14.48
N GLY A 116 -26.58 -3.54 13.23
CA GLY A 116 -25.76 -3.19 12.06
C GLY A 116 -25.28 -1.75 12.07
N LEU A 117 -26.09 -0.80 12.56
CA LEU A 117 -25.67 0.60 12.74
C LEU A 117 -24.45 0.74 13.63
N TYR A 118 -24.30 -0.10 14.65
CA TYR A 118 -23.14 -0.10 15.52
C TYR A 118 -21.94 -0.86 14.90
N GLU A 119 -22.19 -2.02 14.29
CA GLU A 119 -21.13 -2.93 13.85
C GLU A 119 -20.63 -2.65 12.42
N HIS A 120 -21.39 -1.93 11.59
CA HIS A 120 -21.04 -1.68 10.19
C HIS A 120 -19.59 -1.17 10.00
N ASN A 121 -19.26 -0.08 10.68
CA ASN A 121 -17.90 0.49 10.59
C ASN A 121 -16.85 -0.34 11.35
N LEU A 122 -17.23 -1.12 12.34
CA LEU A 122 -16.34 -2.03 13.07
C LEU A 122 -16.07 -3.32 12.32
N TYR A 123 -16.89 -3.66 11.33
CA TYR A 123 -16.77 -4.89 10.56
C TYR A 123 -15.39 -5.03 9.90
N PRO A 124 -14.88 -4.02 9.16
CA PRO A 124 -13.53 -4.08 8.60
C PRO A 124 -12.45 -4.34 9.65
N LEU A 125 -12.53 -3.70 10.82
CA LEU A 125 -11.56 -3.91 11.90
C LEU A 125 -11.57 -5.36 12.39
N ARG A 126 -12.76 -5.97 12.58
CA ARG A 126 -12.89 -7.38 13.02
C ARG A 126 -12.39 -8.33 11.95
N TYR A 127 -12.73 -8.09 10.71
CA TYR A 127 -12.29 -8.84 9.55
C TYR A 127 -10.76 -8.82 9.40
N ASN A 128 -10.17 -7.62 9.37
CA ASN A 128 -8.71 -7.44 9.29
C ASN A 128 -8.01 -8.14 10.46
N LYS A 129 -8.53 -7.97 11.69
CA LYS A 129 -8.00 -8.65 12.89
C LYS A 129 -8.02 -10.18 12.74
N THR A 130 -9.13 -10.74 12.26
CA THR A 130 -9.29 -12.19 12.10
C THR A 130 -8.22 -12.78 11.19
N VAL A 131 -7.93 -12.10 10.07
CA VAL A 131 -6.91 -12.53 9.10
C VAL A 131 -5.50 -12.28 9.65
N ALA A 132 -5.26 -11.11 10.22
CA ALA A 132 -3.95 -10.76 10.78
C ALA A 132 -3.54 -11.71 11.93
N ASP A 133 -4.48 -12.10 12.77
CA ASP A 133 -4.22 -13.01 13.91
C ASP A 133 -3.74 -14.40 13.45
N ILE A 134 -4.34 -14.98 12.39
CA ILE A 134 -3.89 -16.29 11.90
C ILE A 134 -2.54 -16.19 11.19
N ILE A 135 -2.28 -15.12 10.43
CA ILE A 135 -0.97 -14.89 9.81
C ILE A 135 0.08 -14.72 10.89
N LYS A 136 -0.19 -13.92 11.92
CA LYS A 136 0.73 -13.75 13.05
C LYS A 136 1.04 -15.06 13.76
N LYS A 137 0.02 -15.90 13.97
CA LYS A 137 0.17 -17.22 14.60
C LYS A 137 1.10 -18.14 13.81
N LEU A 138 1.03 -18.11 12.46
CA LEU A 138 1.74 -19.05 11.59
C LEU A 138 3.07 -18.50 11.05
N HIS A 139 3.16 -17.19 10.81
CA HIS A 139 4.36 -16.54 10.24
C HIS A 139 5.12 -15.67 11.25
N GLY A 140 4.54 -15.36 12.42
CA GLY A 140 5.14 -14.44 13.40
C GLY A 140 4.86 -12.95 13.14
N GLU A 141 4.35 -12.59 11.96
CA GLU A 141 4.05 -11.22 11.52
C GLU A 141 2.57 -11.09 11.19
N ASN A 142 1.96 -9.92 11.45
CA ASN A 142 0.53 -9.67 11.22
C ASN A 142 0.26 -8.87 9.93
N ILE A 143 1.09 -9.04 8.90
CA ILE A 143 0.99 -8.31 7.65
C ILE A 143 -0.13 -8.89 6.78
N ILE A 144 -1.11 -8.06 6.48
CA ILE A 144 -2.22 -8.31 5.54
C ILE A 144 -2.21 -7.25 4.45
N TRP A 145 -2.97 -7.44 3.39
CA TRP A 145 -3.22 -6.41 2.39
C TRP A 145 -4.72 -6.12 2.33
N ALA A 146 -5.16 -5.09 3.07
CA ALA A 146 -6.57 -4.80 3.29
C ALA A 146 -7.08 -3.59 2.51
N ARG A 147 -8.37 -3.64 2.10
CA ARG A 147 -9.08 -2.52 1.46
C ARG A 147 -9.84 -1.70 2.48
N SER A 148 -10.83 -2.30 3.12
CA SER A 148 -11.64 -1.62 4.11
C SER A 148 -10.93 -1.49 5.45
N ALA A 149 -11.25 -0.41 6.17
CA ALA A 149 -10.65 -0.10 7.44
C ALA A 149 -11.59 0.72 8.33
N TRP A 150 -11.28 0.76 9.61
CA TRP A 150 -11.87 1.66 10.60
C TRP A 150 -10.83 2.03 11.66
N ALA A 151 -11.19 2.93 12.56
CA ALA A 151 -10.34 3.29 13.70
C ALA A 151 -9.86 2.03 14.44
N GLY A 152 -8.54 1.86 14.53
CA GLY A 152 -7.88 0.67 15.07
C GLY A 152 -7.30 -0.28 14.02
N SER A 153 -7.67 -0.15 12.74
CA SER A 153 -7.09 -0.97 11.65
C SER A 153 -5.64 -0.58 11.32
N GLN A 154 -5.16 0.57 11.80
CA GLN A 154 -3.76 1.01 11.67
C GLN A 154 -2.75 -0.02 12.17
N ARG A 155 -3.15 -0.89 13.11
CA ARG A 155 -2.34 -1.97 13.66
C ARG A 155 -2.21 -3.21 12.75
N TYR A 156 -2.95 -3.23 11.64
CA TYR A 156 -2.97 -4.33 10.67
C TYR A 156 -2.54 -3.82 9.30
N PRO A 157 -1.22 -3.64 9.08
CA PRO A 157 -0.72 -3.23 7.77
C PRO A 157 -0.88 -4.36 6.76
N LEU A 158 -1.00 -4.10 5.49
CA LEU A 158 -0.96 -2.86 4.72
C LEU A 158 -2.35 -2.50 4.19
N HIS A 159 -2.51 -1.28 3.62
CA HIS A 159 -3.78 -0.88 3.00
C HIS A 159 -3.55 -0.32 1.58
N TRP A 160 -4.59 -0.42 0.72
CA TRP A 160 -4.60 0.23 -0.59
C TRP A 160 -5.94 0.95 -0.83
N GLY A 161 -5.96 1.83 -1.81
CA GLY A 161 -7.07 2.74 -2.09
C GLY A 161 -8.28 2.12 -2.80
N GLY A 162 -8.32 0.79 -3.01
CA GLY A 162 -9.40 0.13 -3.76
C GLY A 162 -9.29 0.37 -5.28
N ASP A 163 -10.44 0.34 -5.96
CA ASP A 163 -10.58 0.28 -7.40
C ASP A 163 -10.65 1.70 -8.00
N ALA A 164 -9.51 2.37 -8.12
CA ALA A 164 -9.44 3.72 -8.67
C ALA A 164 -9.88 3.77 -10.13
N ALA A 165 -10.64 4.81 -10.50
CA ALA A 165 -10.99 5.07 -11.89
C ALA A 165 -9.72 5.34 -12.72
N THR A 166 -9.69 4.80 -13.94
CA THR A 166 -8.56 4.96 -14.89
C THR A 166 -8.75 6.26 -15.68
N THR A 167 -8.65 7.39 -14.97
CA THR A 167 -8.83 8.75 -15.50
C THR A 167 -7.90 9.72 -14.78
N GLU A 168 -7.74 10.93 -15.32
CA GLU A 168 -6.99 12.03 -14.68
C GLU A 168 -7.55 12.33 -13.28
N THR A 169 -8.86 12.52 -13.17
CA THR A 169 -9.53 12.77 -11.87
C THR A 169 -9.43 11.58 -10.92
N GLY A 170 -9.36 10.35 -11.44
CA GLY A 170 -9.08 9.14 -10.66
C GLY A 170 -7.68 9.16 -10.09
N PHE A 171 -6.70 9.64 -10.84
CA PHE A 171 -5.33 9.81 -10.38
C PHE A 171 -5.23 10.89 -9.27
N GLU A 172 -5.80 12.07 -9.51
CA GLU A 172 -5.88 13.13 -8.49
C GLU A 172 -6.55 12.65 -7.20
N GLY A 173 -7.73 12.01 -7.34
CA GLY A 173 -8.46 11.43 -6.21
C GLY A 173 -7.65 10.37 -5.46
N THR A 174 -6.81 9.61 -6.16
CA THR A 174 -5.91 8.62 -5.56
C THR A 174 -4.83 9.28 -4.71
N VAL A 175 -4.20 10.35 -5.19
CA VAL A 175 -3.22 11.11 -4.40
C VAL A 175 -3.87 11.64 -3.12
N ARG A 176 -5.00 12.37 -3.25
CA ARG A 176 -5.74 12.95 -2.13
C ARG A 176 -6.20 11.90 -1.12
N SER A 177 -6.65 10.73 -1.59
CA SER A 177 -7.10 9.65 -0.70
C SER A 177 -5.94 9.07 0.12
N GLY A 178 -4.76 8.92 -0.49
CA GLY A 178 -3.55 8.49 0.21
C GLY A 178 -3.12 9.46 1.30
N LEU A 179 -3.22 10.76 1.04
CA LEU A 179 -2.94 11.80 2.03
C LEU A 179 -3.99 11.82 3.16
N SER A 180 -5.26 11.67 2.82
CA SER A 180 -6.37 11.65 3.79
C SER A 180 -6.29 10.46 4.75
N ILE A 181 -6.01 9.26 4.24
CA ILE A 181 -5.85 8.07 5.09
C ILE A 181 -4.60 8.17 5.97
N GLY A 182 -3.54 8.81 5.47
CA GLY A 182 -2.34 9.13 6.26
C GLY A 182 -2.67 10.01 7.47
N LEU A 183 -3.50 11.04 7.31
CA LEU A 183 -3.99 11.88 8.43
C LEU A 183 -4.84 11.08 9.43
N SER A 184 -5.39 9.94 9.03
CA SER A 184 -6.10 9.02 9.92
C SER A 184 -5.16 8.04 10.66
N GLY A 185 -3.85 8.21 10.56
CA GLY A 185 -2.82 7.43 11.28
C GLY A 185 -2.43 6.11 10.61
N PHE A 186 -2.70 5.94 9.32
CA PHE A 186 -2.24 4.77 8.57
C PHE A 186 -0.82 4.99 8.05
N CYS A 187 0.13 4.22 8.57
CA CYS A 187 1.54 4.34 8.18
C CYS A 187 1.79 3.93 6.71
N PHE A 188 1.10 2.89 6.24
CA PHE A 188 1.37 2.28 4.95
C PHE A 188 0.12 2.25 4.07
N TRP A 189 0.23 2.91 2.93
CA TRP A 189 -0.82 2.97 1.92
C TRP A 189 -0.23 2.91 0.51
N SER A 190 -0.98 2.31 -0.41
CA SER A 190 -0.66 2.26 -1.83
C SER A 190 -1.91 2.31 -2.69
N ASN A 191 -1.73 2.13 -3.99
CA ASN A 191 -2.80 2.18 -4.98
C ASN A 191 -2.53 1.20 -6.13
N ASP A 192 -3.55 0.96 -6.94
CA ASP A 192 -3.41 0.25 -8.20
C ASP A 192 -2.83 1.20 -9.24
N ILE A 193 -1.56 1.00 -9.58
CA ILE A 193 -0.80 1.91 -10.45
C ILE A 193 -1.40 1.91 -11.86
N GLY A 194 -1.82 3.08 -12.31
CA GLY A 194 -2.48 3.27 -13.60
C GLY A 194 -4.01 3.24 -13.54
N GLY A 195 -4.60 3.01 -12.36
CA GLY A 195 -6.04 2.80 -12.16
C GLY A 195 -6.46 1.35 -12.37
N PHE A 196 -7.67 1.00 -11.90
CA PHE A 196 -8.15 -0.38 -11.85
C PHE A 196 -9.22 -0.70 -12.91
N VAL A 197 -10.13 0.25 -13.21
CA VAL A 197 -11.42 -0.04 -13.85
C VAL A 197 -11.28 -0.45 -15.32
N THR A 198 -10.37 0.19 -16.06
CA THR A 198 -10.09 -0.10 -17.48
C THR A 198 -8.60 -0.13 -17.74
N GLN A 199 -8.19 -0.59 -18.91
CA GLN A 199 -6.78 -0.49 -19.33
C GLN A 199 -6.35 0.99 -19.31
N SER A 200 -5.21 1.27 -18.70
CA SER A 200 -4.69 2.63 -18.60
C SER A 200 -4.19 3.16 -19.95
N PRO A 201 -4.58 4.37 -20.37
CA PRO A 201 -3.87 5.05 -21.45
C PRO A 201 -2.37 5.19 -21.10
N GLU A 202 -1.51 5.07 -22.10
CA GLU A 202 -0.06 5.09 -21.87
C GLU A 202 0.41 6.39 -21.20
N SER A 203 -0.12 7.55 -21.61
CA SER A 203 0.23 8.85 -21.04
C SER A 203 -0.12 8.97 -19.56
N LEU A 204 -1.30 8.48 -19.17
CA LEU A 204 -1.73 8.42 -17.77
C LEU A 204 -0.88 7.43 -16.97
N TYR A 205 -0.63 6.24 -17.53
CA TYR A 205 0.16 5.21 -16.87
C TYR A 205 1.62 5.68 -16.65
N ARG A 206 2.21 6.40 -17.62
CA ARG A 206 3.55 7.00 -17.49
C ARG A 206 3.63 7.96 -16.30
N ARG A 207 2.65 8.80 -16.07
CA ARG A 207 2.64 9.75 -14.95
C ARG A 207 2.30 9.09 -13.61
N TRP A 208 1.45 8.06 -13.62
CA TRP A 208 1.06 7.33 -12.40
C TRP A 208 2.18 6.42 -11.87
N LEU A 209 3.00 5.84 -12.76
CA LEU A 209 4.06 4.90 -12.40
C LEU A 209 5.04 5.46 -11.35
N PRO A 210 5.72 6.59 -11.55
CA PRO A 210 6.69 7.07 -10.57
C PRO A 210 6.03 7.45 -9.24
N PHE A 211 4.80 7.97 -9.25
CA PHE A 211 4.01 8.16 -8.02
C PHE A 211 3.77 6.81 -7.31
N GLY A 212 3.28 5.81 -8.02
CA GLY A 212 3.00 4.50 -7.44
C GLY A 212 4.23 3.80 -6.87
N PHE A 213 5.43 4.05 -7.44
CA PHE A 213 6.68 3.56 -6.86
C PHE A 213 7.20 4.42 -5.70
N LEU A 214 6.74 5.65 -5.53
CA LEU A 214 7.06 6.53 -4.39
C LEU A 214 5.93 6.54 -3.33
N THR A 215 5.25 5.42 -3.19
CA THR A 215 4.37 5.09 -2.06
C THR A 215 5.03 4.04 -1.16
N SER A 216 4.45 3.71 -0.02
CA SER A 216 5.07 2.79 0.95
C SER A 216 5.36 1.41 0.33
N HIS A 217 4.38 0.84 -0.36
CA HIS A 217 4.50 -0.40 -1.14
C HIS A 217 3.83 -0.18 -2.51
N SER A 218 4.17 -1.00 -3.50
CA SER A 218 3.78 -0.74 -4.89
C SER A 218 3.19 -1.98 -5.52
N ARG A 219 2.11 -1.80 -6.29
CA ARG A 219 1.43 -2.87 -6.99
C ARG A 219 1.01 -2.43 -8.39
N VAL A 220 1.40 -3.20 -9.39
CA VAL A 220 0.83 -3.12 -10.74
C VAL A 220 -0.38 -4.04 -10.78
N HIS A 221 -1.57 -3.46 -10.89
CA HIS A 221 -2.83 -4.19 -10.89
C HIS A 221 -3.94 -3.33 -11.49
N GLY A 222 -4.89 -3.97 -12.16
CA GLY A 222 -6.01 -3.31 -12.80
C GLY A 222 -6.61 -4.19 -13.90
N ALA A 223 -7.48 -3.62 -14.73
CA ALA A 223 -8.00 -4.30 -15.91
C ALA A 223 -6.85 -4.61 -16.89
N PRO A 224 -6.70 -5.89 -17.31
CA PRO A 224 -5.60 -6.29 -18.17
C PRO A 224 -5.73 -5.71 -19.60
N PRO A 225 -4.58 -5.54 -20.31
CA PRO A 225 -3.23 -5.81 -19.84
C PRO A 225 -2.67 -4.66 -19.00
N THR A 226 -1.98 -4.99 -17.90
CA THR A 226 -1.25 -4.04 -17.05
C THR A 226 0.26 -4.17 -17.15
N GLU A 227 0.73 -5.25 -17.74
CA GLU A 227 2.15 -5.55 -17.86
C GLU A 227 2.83 -4.60 -18.86
N PRO A 228 4.02 -4.08 -18.51
CA PRO A 228 4.67 -3.01 -19.28
C PRO A 228 4.99 -3.38 -20.74
N TRP A 229 5.24 -4.66 -21.02
CA TRP A 229 5.55 -5.11 -22.39
C TRP A 229 4.38 -5.00 -23.39
N TYR A 230 3.13 -4.91 -22.91
CA TYR A 230 1.97 -4.64 -23.77
C TYR A 230 1.95 -3.22 -24.35
N TYR A 231 2.65 -2.29 -23.67
CA TYR A 231 2.83 -0.91 -24.12
C TYR A 231 4.12 -0.73 -24.97
N GLY A 232 4.83 -1.83 -25.25
CA GLY A 232 6.02 -1.84 -26.08
C GLY A 232 7.33 -1.72 -25.31
N LYS A 233 8.43 -1.78 -26.09
CA LYS A 233 9.79 -1.84 -25.51
C LYS A 233 10.17 -0.55 -24.78
N GLU A 234 9.87 0.60 -25.36
CA GLU A 234 10.20 1.90 -24.75
C GLU A 234 9.52 2.07 -23.39
N PHE A 235 8.23 1.71 -23.31
CA PHE A 235 7.49 1.76 -22.06
C PHE A 235 8.03 0.74 -21.04
N THR A 236 8.43 -0.46 -21.48
CA THR A 236 9.06 -1.47 -20.61
C THR A 236 10.37 -0.95 -20.01
N ASP A 237 11.20 -0.28 -20.81
CA ASP A 237 12.46 0.31 -20.36
C ASP A 237 12.20 1.50 -19.41
N TYR A 238 11.15 2.28 -19.65
CA TYR A 238 10.70 3.34 -18.78
C TYR A 238 10.20 2.79 -17.42
N PHE A 239 9.34 1.77 -17.45
CA PHE A 239 8.85 1.07 -16.27
C PHE A 239 10.00 0.56 -15.40
N ARG A 240 11.00 -0.06 -16.03
CA ARG A 240 12.20 -0.56 -15.34
C ARG A 240 12.91 0.57 -14.60
N ARG A 241 13.09 1.74 -15.22
CA ARG A 241 13.71 2.90 -14.54
C ARG A 241 12.94 3.34 -13.30
N CYS A 242 11.60 3.35 -13.35
CA CYS A 242 10.76 3.66 -12.19
C CYS A 242 10.91 2.61 -11.08
N ALA A 243 10.89 1.32 -11.43
CA ALA A 243 11.08 0.23 -10.47
C ALA A 243 12.49 0.27 -9.83
N GLU A 244 13.52 0.51 -10.63
CA GLU A 244 14.90 0.66 -10.14
C GLU A 244 15.08 1.83 -9.17
N LEU A 245 14.34 2.92 -9.36
CA LEU A 245 14.35 4.04 -8.41
C LEU A 245 13.87 3.57 -7.03
N LYS A 246 12.75 2.84 -6.97
CA LYS A 246 12.23 2.25 -5.73
C LYS A 246 13.25 1.33 -5.07
N TYR A 247 13.86 0.43 -5.86
CA TYR A 247 14.84 -0.53 -5.35
C TYR A 247 16.11 0.17 -4.84
N LYS A 248 16.60 1.19 -5.55
CA LYS A 248 17.75 2.01 -5.09
C LYS A 248 17.47 2.73 -3.77
N LEU A 249 16.24 3.20 -3.59
CA LEU A 249 15.78 3.88 -2.36
C LEU A 249 15.37 2.91 -1.23
N MET A 250 15.51 1.60 -1.38
CA MET A 250 15.02 0.65 -0.38
C MET A 250 15.58 0.89 1.04
N PRO A 251 16.86 1.25 1.24
CA PRO A 251 17.34 1.57 2.60
C PRO A 251 16.65 2.80 3.19
N TYR A 252 16.35 3.80 2.36
CA TYR A 252 15.55 4.96 2.78
C TYR A 252 14.12 4.53 3.16
N VAL A 253 13.44 3.79 2.27
CA VAL A 253 12.07 3.30 2.50
C VAL A 253 12.01 2.47 3.78
N TYR A 254 12.97 1.58 4.01
CA TYR A 254 12.99 0.71 5.18
C TYR A 254 13.23 1.49 6.49
N ALA A 255 14.18 2.44 6.48
CA ALA A 255 14.43 3.32 7.64
C ALA A 255 13.23 4.21 7.96
N GLN A 256 12.59 4.81 6.92
CA GLN A 256 11.38 5.61 7.10
C GLN A 256 10.19 4.77 7.57
N SER A 257 10.07 3.51 7.11
CA SER A 257 9.04 2.59 7.61
C SER A 257 9.21 2.32 9.11
N LYS A 258 10.43 2.17 9.58
CA LYS A 258 10.74 2.00 11.01
C LYS A 258 10.37 3.25 11.81
N GLU A 259 10.79 4.44 11.33
CA GLU A 259 10.43 5.72 11.95
C GLU A 259 8.90 5.90 12.03
N CYS A 260 8.18 5.58 10.94
CA CYS A 260 6.73 5.68 10.89
C CYS A 260 6.05 4.77 11.93
N THR A 261 6.49 3.52 12.06
CA THR A 261 5.89 2.56 13.01
C THR A 261 6.19 2.90 14.46
N GLU A 262 7.34 3.49 14.76
CA GLU A 262 7.69 3.92 16.12
C GLU A 262 6.93 5.16 16.58
N ASN A 263 6.64 6.07 15.64
CA ASN A 263 6.00 7.36 15.97
C ASN A 263 4.51 7.42 15.57
N GLY A 264 3.99 6.44 14.85
CA GLY A 264 2.61 6.46 14.32
C GLY A 264 2.42 7.43 13.16
N TRP A 265 3.47 7.79 12.44
CA TRP A 265 3.44 8.71 11.31
C TRP A 265 3.15 7.98 9.99
N PRO A 266 2.46 8.62 9.03
CA PRO A 266 2.32 8.04 7.70
C PRO A 266 3.63 8.14 6.91
N MET A 267 3.79 7.21 5.96
CA MET A 267 4.89 7.24 4.99
C MET A 267 4.67 8.34 3.95
N LEU A 268 3.41 8.56 3.55
CA LEU A 268 2.96 9.68 2.72
C LEU A 268 2.36 10.74 3.65
N ARG A 269 3.09 11.82 3.88
CA ARG A 269 2.71 12.88 4.83
C ARG A 269 2.22 14.11 4.07
N THR A 270 1.06 14.64 4.43
CA THR A 270 0.66 15.95 3.94
C THR A 270 1.67 17.00 4.37
N LEU A 271 1.85 18.06 3.58
CA LEU A 271 2.72 19.18 3.97
C LEU A 271 2.25 19.81 5.28
N LEU A 272 0.94 19.89 5.50
CA LEU A 272 0.33 20.33 6.76
C LEU A 272 0.85 19.54 7.98
N LEU A 273 1.03 18.23 7.87
CA LEU A 273 1.50 17.40 8.99
C LEU A 273 2.96 17.71 9.36
N GLU A 274 3.81 17.92 8.36
CA GLU A 274 5.25 18.20 8.55
C GLU A 274 5.55 19.68 8.85
N TYR A 275 4.73 20.58 8.33
CA TYR A 275 4.92 22.04 8.43
C TYR A 275 3.64 22.74 8.92
N PRO A 276 3.15 22.42 10.15
CA PRO A 276 1.88 22.95 10.66
C PRO A 276 1.87 24.47 10.84
N ASP A 277 3.04 25.09 11.00
CA ASP A 277 3.21 26.53 11.18
C ASP A 277 3.37 27.30 9.86
N ASP A 278 3.35 26.59 8.71
CA ASP A 278 3.42 27.18 7.39
C ASP A 278 2.02 27.27 6.76
N PRO A 279 1.41 28.47 6.66
CA PRO A 279 0.05 28.60 6.12
C PRO A 279 -0.12 28.09 4.68
N GLY A 280 0.95 28.17 3.86
CA GLY A 280 0.93 27.66 2.49
C GLY A 280 0.78 26.14 2.44
N ALA A 281 1.40 25.44 3.37
CA ALA A 281 1.34 23.98 3.45
C ALA A 281 -0.09 23.44 3.71
N TRP A 282 -0.98 24.27 4.25
CA TRP A 282 -2.38 23.90 4.55
C TRP A 282 -3.26 23.79 3.29
N LEU A 283 -2.85 24.45 2.21
CA LEU A 283 -3.63 24.54 0.98
C LEU A 283 -3.18 23.56 -0.10
N VAL A 284 -2.12 22.80 0.18
CA VAL A 284 -1.49 21.87 -0.78
C VAL A 284 -2.03 20.45 -0.57
N GLU A 285 -2.68 19.91 -1.59
CA GLU A 285 -3.34 18.60 -1.54
C GLU A 285 -2.87 17.60 -2.61
N ASP A 286 -1.86 17.99 -3.40
CA ASP A 286 -1.37 17.25 -4.58
C ASP A 286 0.15 17.02 -4.56
N GLU A 287 0.76 17.24 -3.40
CA GLU A 287 2.16 16.96 -3.08
C GLU A 287 2.27 16.38 -1.66
N TYR A 288 3.36 15.69 -1.38
CA TYR A 288 3.55 15.08 -0.08
C TYR A 288 5.02 14.91 0.28
N MET A 289 5.29 14.81 1.58
CA MET A 289 6.55 14.27 2.06
C MET A 289 6.50 12.74 2.02
N PHE A 290 7.43 12.12 1.31
CA PHE A 290 7.68 10.68 1.35
C PHE A 290 8.75 10.41 2.41
N GLY A 291 8.31 10.02 3.60
CA GLY A 291 9.14 10.06 4.80
C GLY A 291 9.52 11.49 5.19
N SER A 292 10.67 11.67 5.85
CA SER A 292 11.08 12.96 6.46
C SER A 292 11.92 13.86 5.55
N ASN A 293 12.45 13.36 4.42
CA ASN A 293 13.45 14.08 3.63
C ASN A 293 13.08 14.32 2.16
N LEU A 294 12.15 13.56 1.59
CA LEU A 294 11.76 13.67 0.19
C LEU A 294 10.39 14.32 0.05
N LEU A 295 10.31 15.42 -0.71
CA LEU A 295 9.04 15.98 -1.17
C LEU A 295 8.77 15.44 -2.58
N VAL A 296 7.57 14.94 -2.81
CA VAL A 296 7.13 14.33 -4.06
C VAL A 296 5.91 15.05 -4.59
N ALA A 297 5.98 15.55 -5.82
CA ALA A 297 4.86 16.19 -6.50
C ALA A 297 4.60 15.45 -7.83
N PRO A 298 3.54 14.60 -7.90
CA PRO A 298 3.16 13.87 -9.09
C PRO A 298 2.72 14.80 -10.23
N MET A 299 2.98 14.41 -11.47
CA MET A 299 2.44 15.08 -12.65
C MET A 299 1.00 14.62 -12.87
N LEU A 300 0.03 15.36 -12.34
CA LEU A 300 -1.40 15.04 -12.46
C LEU A 300 -1.95 15.35 -13.85
N GLU A 301 -1.34 16.30 -14.54
CA GLU A 301 -1.64 16.67 -15.92
C GLU A 301 -0.45 16.39 -16.84
N GLU A 302 -0.70 16.35 -18.16
CA GLU A 302 0.35 16.25 -19.16
C GLU A 302 1.17 17.55 -19.19
N GLY A 303 2.50 17.41 -19.30
CA GLY A 303 3.42 18.54 -19.31
C GLY A 303 4.87 18.13 -19.03
N SER A 304 5.77 19.11 -19.10
CA SER A 304 7.18 18.92 -18.77
C SER A 304 7.54 19.32 -17.34
N GLY A 305 6.66 20.05 -16.66
CA GLY A 305 6.84 20.53 -15.28
C GLY A 305 5.53 20.98 -14.67
N ARG A 306 5.58 21.37 -13.40
CA ARG A 306 4.42 21.87 -12.65
C ARG A 306 4.82 22.88 -11.58
N ASP A 307 3.85 23.61 -11.08
CA ASP A 307 4.03 24.43 -9.90
C ASP A 307 4.04 23.54 -8.64
N VAL A 308 5.01 23.79 -7.75
CA VAL A 308 5.27 23.03 -6.53
C VAL A 308 5.45 24.02 -5.37
N TYR A 309 4.80 23.76 -4.26
CA TYR A 309 4.98 24.53 -3.03
C TYR A 309 6.09 23.91 -2.17
N LEU A 310 7.12 24.69 -1.88
CA LEU A 310 8.27 24.29 -1.06
C LEU A 310 8.10 24.83 0.36
N PRO A 311 7.69 23.98 1.32
CA PRO A 311 7.37 24.47 2.67
C PRO A 311 8.62 24.76 3.50
N GLY A 312 8.40 25.55 4.57
CA GLY A 312 9.44 25.87 5.56
C GLY A 312 10.37 26.98 5.11
N ARG A 313 11.59 27.02 5.67
CA ARG A 313 12.58 28.06 5.41
C ARG A 313 13.85 27.56 4.73
N GLN A 314 14.05 26.24 4.72
CA GLN A 314 15.21 25.59 4.11
C GLN A 314 15.11 25.59 2.57
N LYS A 315 16.23 25.46 1.90
CA LYS A 315 16.28 25.17 0.47
C LYS A 315 15.90 23.74 0.16
N TRP A 316 15.56 23.49 -1.09
CA TRP A 316 15.23 22.18 -1.63
C TRP A 316 16.10 21.88 -2.84
N ILE A 317 16.55 20.64 -2.95
CA ILE A 317 17.45 20.22 -4.02
C ILE A 317 16.74 19.15 -4.86
N ASP A 318 16.62 19.37 -6.15
CA ASP A 318 16.03 18.38 -7.04
C ASP A 318 16.84 17.08 -7.04
N TYR A 319 16.16 15.98 -6.78
CA TYR A 319 16.77 14.66 -6.68
C TYR A 319 17.37 14.20 -8.01
N GLN A 320 16.71 14.52 -9.13
CA GLN A 320 17.07 14.08 -10.46
C GLN A 320 18.16 14.97 -11.09
N THR A 321 18.05 16.28 -10.93
CA THR A 321 18.91 17.28 -11.63
C THR A 321 19.96 17.92 -10.72
N GLY A 322 19.75 17.94 -9.41
CA GLY A 322 20.60 18.65 -8.46
C GLY A 322 20.35 20.16 -8.38
N LYS A 323 19.36 20.69 -9.12
CA LYS A 323 19.03 22.12 -9.08
C LYS A 323 18.47 22.51 -7.70
N VAL A 324 18.85 23.69 -7.23
CA VAL A 324 18.47 24.21 -5.92
C VAL A 324 17.31 25.19 -6.07
N TYR A 325 16.33 25.11 -5.20
CA TYR A 325 15.14 25.96 -5.14
C TYR A 325 14.98 26.59 -3.77
N ALA A 326 14.45 27.82 -3.77
CA ALA A 326 14.06 28.54 -2.54
C ALA A 326 12.66 28.10 -2.07
N PRO A 327 12.33 28.30 -0.77
CA PRO A 327 10.96 28.05 -0.26
C PRO A 327 9.89 28.87 -1.00
N GLY A 328 8.63 28.45 -0.92
CA GLY A 328 7.49 29.05 -1.60
C GLY A 328 7.16 28.38 -2.94
N TRP A 329 6.31 29.01 -3.75
CA TRP A 329 5.90 28.48 -5.05
C TRP A 329 7.01 28.57 -6.09
N ASN A 330 7.27 27.47 -6.76
CA ASN A 330 8.26 27.35 -7.84
C ASN A 330 7.67 26.56 -8.99
N HIS A 331 7.89 26.99 -10.23
CA HIS A 331 7.67 26.14 -11.41
C HIS A 331 8.89 25.24 -11.60
N ILE A 332 8.68 23.93 -11.58
CA ILE A 332 9.75 22.93 -11.61
C ILE A 332 9.55 21.99 -12.79
N GLU A 333 10.52 22.00 -13.69
CA GLU A 333 10.59 21.06 -14.80
C GLU A 333 10.98 19.67 -14.29
N CYS A 334 10.32 18.64 -14.80
CA CYS A 334 10.67 17.26 -14.49
C CYS A 334 12.05 16.89 -15.04
N GLY A 335 12.70 15.96 -14.38
CA GLY A 335 13.93 15.35 -14.88
C GLY A 335 13.66 14.23 -15.90
N THR A 336 14.31 13.09 -15.75
CA THR A 336 14.14 11.92 -16.63
C THR A 336 12.83 11.17 -16.40
N LEU A 337 12.21 11.36 -15.24
CA LEU A 337 10.90 10.81 -14.88
C LEU A 337 9.89 11.94 -14.75
N PRO A 338 8.63 11.77 -15.20
CA PRO A 338 7.56 12.76 -15.12
C PRO A 338 7.02 12.85 -13.68
N ILE A 339 7.85 13.31 -12.78
CA ILE A 339 7.54 13.53 -11.37
C ILE A 339 8.59 14.50 -10.81
N VAL A 340 8.18 15.41 -9.96
CA VAL A 340 9.11 16.24 -9.20
C VAL A 340 9.46 15.54 -7.90
N ILE A 341 10.74 15.37 -7.63
CA ILE A 341 11.26 14.80 -6.38
C ILE A 341 12.29 15.77 -5.84
N LEU A 342 12.03 16.35 -4.70
CA LEU A 342 12.94 17.29 -4.05
C LEU A 342 13.43 16.72 -2.73
N VAL A 343 14.66 17.06 -2.41
CA VAL A 343 15.32 16.64 -1.18
C VAL A 343 15.53 17.87 -0.31
N LYS A 344 15.15 17.77 0.94
CA LYS A 344 15.38 18.82 1.94
C LYS A 344 16.87 19.08 2.10
N ASP A 345 17.29 20.35 2.12
CA ASP A 345 18.68 20.72 2.39
C ASP A 345 19.20 20.14 3.71
N GLY A 346 20.43 19.71 3.74
CA GLY A 346 21.02 19.03 4.87
C GLY A 346 20.68 17.54 4.96
N SER A 347 20.12 16.93 3.90
CA SER A 347 19.76 15.52 3.90
C SER A 347 20.81 14.63 3.26
N ALA A 348 20.98 13.43 3.85
CA ALA A 348 21.71 12.32 3.27
C ALA A 348 20.72 11.17 2.98
N ILE A 349 20.64 10.76 1.71
CA ILE A 349 19.72 9.71 1.27
C ILE A 349 20.52 8.44 1.00
N PRO A 350 20.22 7.34 1.72
CA PRO A 350 20.89 6.05 1.50
C PRO A 350 20.37 5.38 0.23
N HIS A 351 21.29 4.84 -0.55
CA HIS A 351 21.02 4.07 -1.78
C HIS A 351 21.67 2.71 -1.70
N ILE A 352 21.09 1.73 -2.42
CA ILE A 352 21.62 0.38 -2.53
C ILE A 352 21.68 -0.06 -3.99
N PRO A 353 22.60 -0.93 -4.41
CA PRO A 353 22.57 -1.51 -5.74
C PRO A 353 21.26 -2.26 -6.01
N VAL A 354 20.74 -2.13 -7.23
CA VAL A 354 19.52 -2.83 -7.66
C VAL A 354 19.72 -4.34 -7.60
N ALA A 355 18.71 -5.05 -7.12
CA ALA A 355 18.66 -6.51 -7.05
C ALA A 355 17.36 -7.01 -7.69
N GLN A 356 17.27 -8.30 -8.02
CA GLN A 356 16.06 -8.90 -8.60
C GLN A 356 14.91 -9.00 -7.58
N CYS A 357 15.24 -9.19 -6.31
CA CYS A 357 14.28 -9.18 -5.20
C CYS A 357 14.94 -8.67 -3.92
N THR A 358 14.13 -8.37 -2.91
CA THR A 358 14.63 -7.81 -1.63
C THR A 358 15.57 -8.75 -0.89
N ASP A 359 15.40 -10.07 -1.00
CA ASP A 359 16.26 -11.06 -0.35
C ASP A 359 17.69 -11.06 -0.92
N GLN A 360 17.89 -10.53 -2.14
CA GLN A 360 19.19 -10.45 -2.81
C GLN A 360 19.90 -9.09 -2.63
N MET A 361 19.27 -8.15 -1.91
CA MET A 361 19.85 -6.83 -1.68
C MET A 361 21.14 -6.91 -0.86
N LYS A 362 22.15 -6.16 -1.30
CA LYS A 362 23.47 -6.11 -0.65
C LYS A 362 23.53 -4.97 0.38
N TRP A 363 22.96 -5.18 1.56
CA TRP A 363 22.87 -4.17 2.61
C TRP A 363 24.24 -3.67 3.13
N ASP A 364 25.31 -4.40 2.86
CA ASP A 364 26.70 -4.00 3.07
C ASP A 364 27.25 -3.02 2.01
N LYS A 365 26.48 -2.74 0.94
CA LYS A 365 26.86 -1.87 -0.18
C LYS A 365 26.05 -0.57 -0.22
N ILE A 366 25.53 -0.14 0.93
CA ILE A 366 24.81 1.14 1.01
C ILE A 366 25.76 2.29 0.75
N THR A 367 25.32 3.22 -0.12
CA THR A 367 26.00 4.48 -0.42
C THR A 367 25.11 5.65 -0.04
N TRP A 368 25.71 6.76 0.34
CA TRP A 368 25.00 7.97 0.75
C TRP A 368 25.14 9.07 -0.29
N LYS A 369 24.04 9.62 -0.75
CA LYS A 369 24.02 10.83 -1.56
C LYS A 369 23.67 12.02 -0.68
N LYS A 370 24.57 12.98 -0.58
CA LYS A 370 24.37 14.22 0.18
C LYS A 370 23.67 15.27 -0.66
N TYR A 371 22.77 16.00 -0.04
CA TYR A 371 22.05 17.13 -0.63
C TYR A 371 22.29 18.34 0.25
N LEU A 372 23.19 19.21 -0.18
CA LEU A 372 23.67 20.36 0.55
C LEU A 372 23.59 21.61 -0.34
N ALA A 373 22.89 22.63 0.14
CA ALA A 373 22.83 23.96 -0.46
C ALA A 373 23.45 25.01 0.51
N ASP A 374 22.83 25.22 1.66
CA ASP A 374 23.32 26.12 2.70
C ASP A 374 23.86 25.36 3.91
N GLU A 375 23.36 24.14 4.15
CA GLU A 375 23.79 23.29 5.26
C GLU A 375 25.20 22.75 5.06
N LYS A 376 25.93 22.60 6.16
CA LYS A 376 27.33 22.12 6.15
C LYS A 376 27.49 20.63 6.37
N LYS A 377 26.41 20.00 6.87
CA LYS A 377 26.37 18.55 7.16
C LYS A 377 25.09 17.97 6.63
N ALA A 378 25.15 16.74 6.19
CA ALA A 378 23.98 15.99 5.78
C ALA A 378 23.63 14.92 6.83
N GLU A 379 22.34 14.82 7.15
CA GLU A 379 21.83 13.79 8.08
C GLU A 379 20.83 12.87 7.35
N GLY A 380 20.85 11.61 7.72
CA GLY A 380 19.93 10.60 7.20
C GLY A 380 19.63 9.53 8.24
N LEU A 381 18.62 8.72 7.94
CA LEU A 381 18.24 7.58 8.76
C LEU A 381 18.68 6.28 8.09
N LEU A 382 19.09 5.32 8.90
CA LEU A 382 19.41 3.97 8.48
C LEU A 382 18.75 2.97 9.44
N CYS A 383 18.19 1.93 8.87
CA CYS A 383 17.75 0.74 9.58
C CYS A 383 18.21 -0.47 8.78
N LEU A 384 18.92 -1.39 9.42
CA LEU A 384 19.37 -2.62 8.77
C LEU A 384 18.43 -3.77 9.14
N PRO A 385 18.10 -4.67 8.20
CA PRO A 385 17.23 -5.81 8.49
C PRO A 385 17.76 -6.75 9.57
N GLN A 386 19.08 -6.79 9.77
CA GLN A 386 19.74 -7.69 10.73
C GLN A 386 19.46 -7.32 12.18
N ASP A 387 19.36 -6.03 12.48
CA ASP A 387 19.17 -5.54 13.86
C ASP A 387 17.84 -4.81 14.08
N GLY A 388 17.23 -4.30 13.00
CA GLY A 388 15.98 -3.56 13.07
C GLY A 388 16.05 -2.26 13.88
N GLN A 389 17.27 -1.74 14.13
CA GLN A 389 17.49 -0.52 14.91
C GLN A 389 17.53 0.70 14.01
N LEU A 390 16.78 1.74 14.38
CA LEU A 390 16.83 3.01 13.67
C LEU A 390 18.03 3.82 14.15
N GLN A 391 18.90 4.21 13.22
CA GLN A 391 20.10 4.98 13.48
C GLN A 391 20.07 6.30 12.72
N ARG A 392 20.44 7.39 13.38
CA ARG A 392 20.70 8.68 12.74
C ARG A 392 22.17 8.78 12.36
N ILE A 393 22.43 9.00 11.08
CA ILE A 393 23.79 9.09 10.51
C ILE A 393 24.02 10.53 10.10
N SER A 394 25.12 11.12 10.59
CA SER A 394 25.58 12.45 10.17
C SER A 394 26.84 12.31 9.31
N ILE A 395 26.82 12.95 8.16
CA ILE A 395 27.90 12.88 7.15
C ILE A 395 28.41 14.30 6.92
N PRO A 396 29.72 14.55 7.12
CA PRO A 396 30.31 15.85 6.90
C PRO A 396 30.18 16.36 5.46
#